data_a14ddc98eebce568d48e7cf15d950fe8
#
_entry.id   a14ddc98eebce568d48e7cf15d950fe8
#
_cell.length_a   1.000
_cell.length_b   1.000
_cell.length_c   1.000
_cell.angle_alpha   90.00
_cell.angle_beta   90.00
_cell.angle_gamma   90.00
#
_symmetry.space_group_name_H-M   'P 1'
#
loop_
_entity.id
_entity.type
_entity.pdbx_description
1 polymer ?
#
loop_
_entity_poly.entity_id
_entity_poly.type
_entity_poly.pdbx_seq_one_letter_code
_entity_poly.pdbx_strand_id
1 'polypeptide(L)'
;MAGLVNTLIDSTVFPSSRIILVDIHGEYGRTFKSRANIFRTIPEDRTDKKLVVPFWAMSFDEFVSFAFGDIQDNDRFPLSELILKLKKLTIEKNPCLFSYLNADNITADTPVPFSLQRLFLYLYRSMFATHSCTGTGQKICAIDKDFDEVATTEAFATKEDGSKMTGSINPFVLPQYKEQQQSKIFLSAATMNLRRQLLALQAKMADPRFDFVLKPEGFIPSSDGNITNDIHSLLKLWMGEKTLSVFDVSGVPSGILHDIIGILLRVMYDSMFWARNLKQGGRKRPLLIVMEEAHNYLGSDNNSRASKVVRRLVKEGRKYGISAMIVSQRPSEIDPTILSQCGTTIALRLTNSNDRGIIANTISDNLSNLVNMLPILKTGESIIVGEAVRMPMRAIITFPDKKNRPDSNDPIVASDEKGKGAWNNNLDITDDEFQNIIKAW
;
A
#
# COMPACT_ATOMS: atom_id res chain seq x y z
N MET A 1 5.54 -1.06 22.83
CA MET A 1 5.00 -0.15 21.81
C MET A 1 3.59 0.31 22.16
N ALA A 2 2.58 -0.57 22.33
CA ALA A 2 1.19 -0.20 22.62
C ALA A 2 1.01 0.82 23.75
N GLY A 3 1.74 0.69 24.88
CA GLY A 3 1.71 1.64 25.97
C GLY A 3 2.11 3.06 25.59
N LEU A 4 3.16 3.20 24.79
CA LEU A 4 3.61 4.51 24.28
C LEU A 4 2.57 5.13 23.35
N VAL A 5 2.03 4.34 22.41
CA VAL A 5 0.97 4.82 21.50
C VAL A 5 -0.26 5.24 22.30
N ASN A 6 -0.67 4.45 23.31
CA ASN A 6 -1.80 4.79 24.20
C ASN A 6 -1.63 6.15 24.87
N THR A 7 -0.42 6.48 25.33
CA THR A 7 -0.13 7.78 25.93
C THR A 7 -0.19 8.90 24.90
N LEU A 8 0.34 8.67 23.69
CA LEU A 8 0.40 9.67 22.63
C LEU A 8 -0.97 9.99 21.98
N ILE A 9 -1.94 9.04 22.06
CA ILE A 9 -3.30 9.27 21.58
C ILE A 9 -4.25 9.84 22.63
N ASP A 10 -3.75 10.08 23.83
CA ASP A 10 -4.55 10.73 24.86
C ASP A 10 -4.82 12.18 24.47
N SER A 11 -6.05 12.45 24.05
CA SER A 11 -6.47 13.77 23.60
C SER A 11 -6.47 14.84 24.70
N THR A 12 -6.42 14.45 25.98
CA THR A 12 -6.29 15.37 27.09
C THR A 12 -4.87 15.95 27.18
N VAL A 13 -3.87 15.18 26.76
CA VAL A 13 -2.46 15.57 26.74
C VAL A 13 -2.02 16.06 25.36
N PHE A 14 -2.43 15.36 24.31
CA PHE A 14 -2.01 15.62 22.92
C PHE A 14 -3.22 15.72 21.99
N PRO A 15 -4.03 16.79 22.05
CA PRO A 15 -5.31 16.90 21.34
C PRO A 15 -5.16 16.91 19.79
N SER A 16 -4.00 17.25 19.27
CA SER A 16 -3.73 17.34 17.83
C SER A 16 -2.70 16.33 17.33
N SER A 17 -2.41 15.28 18.10
CA SER A 17 -1.50 14.22 17.66
C SER A 17 -2.05 13.51 16.42
N ARG A 18 -1.14 13.15 15.50
CA ARG A 18 -1.43 12.35 14.32
C ARG A 18 -0.47 11.19 14.27
N ILE A 19 -1.02 9.98 14.38
CA ILE A 19 -0.24 8.76 14.45
C ILE A 19 -0.76 7.77 13.42
N ILE A 20 0.15 7.17 12.69
CA ILE A 20 -0.12 6.06 11.78
C ILE A 20 0.64 4.86 12.27
N LEU A 21 -0.05 3.75 12.43
CA LEU A 21 0.53 2.46 12.79
C LEU A 21 0.40 1.51 11.60
N VAL A 22 1.53 1.02 11.12
CA VAL A 22 1.61 -0.08 10.14
C VAL A 22 1.68 -1.38 10.92
N ASP A 23 0.63 -2.17 10.83
CA ASP A 23 0.42 -3.42 11.56
C ASP A 23 0.44 -4.59 10.57
N ILE A 24 1.53 -5.35 10.56
CA ILE A 24 1.70 -6.46 9.61
C ILE A 24 1.10 -7.78 10.08
N HIS A 25 0.78 -7.88 11.38
CA HIS A 25 0.21 -9.09 11.98
C HIS A 25 -1.27 -8.96 12.38
N GLY A 26 -1.84 -7.74 12.33
CA GLY A 26 -3.25 -7.50 12.67
C GLY A 26 -3.53 -7.51 14.18
N GLU A 27 -2.50 -7.33 15.02
CA GLU A 27 -2.62 -7.45 16.48
C GLU A 27 -3.23 -6.22 17.18
N TYR A 28 -3.18 -5.05 16.53
CA TYR A 28 -3.51 -3.76 17.15
C TYR A 28 -4.92 -3.28 16.88
N GLY A 29 -5.61 -3.86 15.91
CA GLY A 29 -6.96 -3.47 15.55
C GLY A 29 -7.92 -3.50 16.72
N ARG A 30 -7.94 -4.59 17.50
CA ARG A 30 -8.80 -4.72 18.68
C ARG A 30 -8.38 -3.81 19.83
N THR A 31 -7.08 -3.60 20.03
CA THR A 31 -6.51 -2.76 21.09
C THR A 31 -6.95 -1.31 20.99
N PHE A 32 -7.04 -0.77 19.78
CA PHE A 32 -7.33 0.64 19.53
C PHE A 32 -8.72 0.91 18.97
N LYS A 33 -9.56 -0.11 18.81
CA LYS A 33 -10.86 -0.07 18.10
C LYS A 33 -11.71 1.18 18.33
N SER A 34 -11.91 1.60 19.56
CA SER A 34 -12.74 2.77 19.87
C SER A 34 -12.04 4.10 19.61
N ARG A 35 -10.71 4.11 19.57
CA ARG A 35 -9.87 5.32 19.53
C ARG A 35 -9.15 5.53 18.19
N ALA A 36 -9.14 4.54 17.32
CA ALA A 36 -8.48 4.57 16.02
C ALA A 36 -9.44 4.34 14.85
N ASN A 37 -9.02 4.76 13.66
CA ASN A 37 -9.56 4.22 12.42
C ASN A 37 -8.75 2.97 12.08
N ILE A 38 -9.42 1.84 11.91
CA ILE A 38 -8.80 0.57 11.55
C ILE A 38 -9.06 0.31 10.06
N PHE A 39 -8.01 0.18 9.28
CA PHE A 39 -8.07 -0.11 7.85
C PHE A 39 -7.62 -1.54 7.60
N ARG A 40 -8.46 -2.36 6.97
CA ARG A 40 -8.19 -3.76 6.64
C ARG A 40 -8.54 -4.08 5.20
N THR A 41 -7.85 -5.03 4.60
CA THR A 41 -8.21 -5.56 3.28
C THR A 41 -9.60 -6.20 3.31
N ILE A 42 -9.89 -6.95 4.39
CA ILE A 42 -11.19 -7.54 4.68
C ILE A 42 -11.62 -7.05 6.05
N PRO A 43 -12.63 -6.16 6.15
CA PRO A 43 -13.17 -5.69 7.43
C PRO A 43 -13.71 -6.84 8.28
N GLU A 44 -13.33 -6.90 9.56
CA GLU A 44 -13.84 -7.92 10.50
C GLU A 44 -15.17 -7.50 11.11
N ASP A 45 -15.41 -6.20 11.21
CA ASP A 45 -16.66 -5.68 11.74
C ASP A 45 -17.07 -4.36 11.05
N ARG A 46 -18.27 -3.85 11.43
CA ARG A 46 -18.87 -2.65 10.83
C ARG A 46 -18.11 -1.36 11.12
N THR A 47 -17.22 -1.34 12.08
CA THR A 47 -16.43 -0.16 12.47
C THR A 47 -15.10 -0.10 11.74
N ASP A 48 -14.67 -1.20 11.16
CA ASP A 48 -13.47 -1.28 10.35
C ASP A 48 -13.73 -0.60 8.99
N LYS A 49 -12.70 0.05 8.50
CA LYS A 49 -12.68 0.65 7.16
C LYS A 49 -11.93 -0.27 6.21
N LYS A 50 -12.42 -0.34 4.99
CA LYS A 50 -11.69 -1.05 3.95
C LYS A 50 -10.37 -0.35 3.66
N LEU A 51 -9.27 -1.10 3.62
CA LEU A 51 -7.98 -0.59 3.17
C LEU A 51 -8.08 -0.21 1.70
N VAL A 52 -7.69 1.01 1.38
CA VAL A 52 -7.70 1.56 0.04
C VAL A 52 -6.32 2.16 -0.25
N VAL A 53 -5.62 1.62 -1.24
CA VAL A 53 -4.34 2.11 -1.74
C VAL A 53 -4.44 2.24 -3.25
N PRO A 54 -5.07 3.31 -3.77
CA PRO A 54 -5.40 3.39 -5.18
C PRO A 54 -4.16 3.36 -6.08
N PHE A 55 -4.18 2.55 -7.13
CA PHE A 55 -3.09 2.44 -8.10
C PHE A 55 -2.67 3.79 -8.71
N TRP A 56 -3.60 4.73 -8.86
CA TRP A 56 -3.33 6.05 -9.40
C TRP A 56 -2.62 7.00 -8.41
N ALA A 57 -2.56 6.65 -7.12
CA ALA A 57 -1.75 7.35 -6.13
C ALA A 57 -0.27 6.91 -6.15
N MET A 58 0.05 5.88 -6.91
CA MET A 58 1.42 5.44 -7.17
C MET A 58 2.15 6.42 -8.07
N SER A 59 3.49 6.51 -7.92
CA SER A 59 4.32 7.11 -8.95
C SER A 59 4.29 6.25 -10.22
N PHE A 60 4.73 6.81 -11.35
CA PHE A 60 4.78 6.06 -12.60
C PHE A 60 5.59 4.77 -12.45
N ASP A 61 6.77 4.85 -11.83
CA ASP A 61 7.63 3.68 -11.62
C ASP A 61 7.02 2.64 -10.68
N GLU A 62 6.33 3.08 -9.63
CA GLU A 62 5.61 2.19 -8.71
C GLU A 62 4.47 1.48 -9.44
N PHE A 63 3.68 2.22 -10.21
CA PHE A 63 2.58 1.65 -10.97
C PHE A 63 3.07 0.66 -12.02
N VAL A 64 4.10 1.02 -12.80
CA VAL A 64 4.68 0.14 -13.81
C VAL A 64 5.17 -1.17 -13.18
N SER A 65 5.97 -1.08 -12.14
CA SER A 65 6.49 -2.28 -11.47
C SER A 65 5.37 -3.14 -10.87
N PHE A 66 4.35 -2.51 -10.27
CA PHE A 66 3.21 -3.22 -9.70
C PHE A 66 2.33 -3.87 -10.78
N ALA A 67 1.97 -3.11 -11.83
CA ALA A 67 1.02 -3.53 -12.84
C ALA A 67 1.64 -4.46 -13.88
N PHE A 68 2.82 -4.11 -14.38
CA PHE A 68 3.46 -4.73 -15.53
C PHE A 68 4.75 -5.49 -15.19
N GLY A 69 5.38 -5.23 -14.03
CA GLY A 69 6.71 -5.72 -13.73
C GLY A 69 7.78 -4.98 -14.55
N ASP A 70 8.77 -5.74 -15.03
CA ASP A 70 9.82 -5.16 -15.85
C ASP A 70 9.33 -4.90 -17.28
N ILE A 71 9.53 -3.67 -17.76
CA ILE A 71 9.25 -3.24 -19.11
C ILE A 71 10.51 -2.65 -19.73
N GLN A 72 10.59 -2.68 -21.07
CA GLN A 72 11.70 -2.08 -21.79
C GLN A 72 11.66 -0.55 -21.73
N ASP A 73 12.82 0.09 -21.75
CA ASP A 73 12.92 1.55 -21.69
C ASP A 73 12.15 2.25 -22.81
N ASN A 74 12.14 1.64 -24.01
CA ASN A 74 11.41 2.15 -25.17
C ASN A 74 9.88 2.16 -24.95
N ASP A 75 9.36 1.31 -24.08
CA ASP A 75 7.92 1.23 -23.78
C ASP A 75 7.50 2.21 -22.66
N ARG A 76 8.47 2.69 -21.85
CA ARG A 76 8.19 3.56 -20.69
C ARG A 76 7.62 4.91 -21.09
N PHE A 77 8.24 5.57 -22.07
CA PHE A 77 7.81 6.90 -22.50
C PHE A 77 6.38 6.87 -23.11
N PRO A 78 6.06 6.02 -24.09
CA PRO A 78 4.70 5.93 -24.64
C PRO A 78 3.65 5.58 -23.58
N LEU A 79 3.98 4.71 -22.60
CA LEU A 79 3.08 4.37 -21.52
C LEU A 79 2.84 5.56 -20.57
N SER A 80 3.89 6.33 -20.26
CA SER A 80 3.77 7.52 -19.42
C SER A 80 2.89 8.60 -20.06
N GLU A 81 3.05 8.84 -21.37
CA GLU A 81 2.23 9.76 -22.15
C GLU A 81 0.76 9.33 -22.17
N LEU A 82 0.50 8.02 -22.33
CA LEU A 82 -0.86 7.49 -22.30
C LEU A 82 -1.51 7.70 -20.93
N ILE A 83 -0.78 7.40 -19.85
CA ILE A 83 -1.28 7.64 -18.48
C ILE A 83 -1.54 9.13 -18.25
N LEU A 84 -0.62 9.99 -18.68
CA LEU A 84 -0.79 11.44 -18.59
C LEU A 84 -2.05 11.92 -19.33
N LYS A 85 -2.30 11.42 -20.54
CA LYS A 85 -3.52 11.71 -21.32
C LYS A 85 -4.78 11.31 -20.57
N LEU A 86 -4.77 10.12 -19.92
CA LEU A 86 -5.90 9.65 -19.12
C LEU A 86 -6.13 10.50 -17.86
N LYS A 87 -5.07 10.95 -17.20
CA LYS A 87 -5.15 11.86 -16.05
C LYS A 87 -5.72 13.23 -16.46
N LYS A 88 -5.29 13.79 -17.58
CA LYS A 88 -5.84 15.04 -18.13
C LYS A 88 -7.33 14.90 -18.43
N LEU A 89 -7.74 13.80 -19.04
CA LEU A 89 -9.16 13.52 -19.29
C LEU A 89 -9.99 13.51 -17.98
N THR A 90 -9.47 12.92 -16.92
CA THR A 90 -10.16 12.92 -15.61
C THR A 90 -10.32 14.34 -15.06
N ILE A 91 -9.31 15.19 -15.18
CA ILE A 91 -9.41 16.61 -14.78
C ILE A 91 -10.47 17.35 -15.59
N GLU A 92 -10.46 17.17 -16.90
CA GLU A 92 -11.42 17.80 -17.82
C GLU A 92 -12.87 17.39 -17.52
N LYS A 93 -13.09 16.12 -17.17
CA LYS A 93 -14.42 15.60 -16.83
C LYS A 93 -14.90 16.01 -15.43
N ASN A 94 -14.01 16.40 -14.52
CA ASN A 94 -14.31 16.73 -13.15
C ASN A 94 -13.72 18.11 -12.74
N PRO A 95 -14.05 19.21 -13.44
CA PRO A 95 -13.40 20.50 -13.23
C PRO A 95 -13.63 21.08 -11.82
N CYS A 96 -14.76 20.80 -11.20
CA CYS A 96 -15.04 21.24 -9.84
C CYS A 96 -14.14 20.54 -8.80
N LEU A 97 -13.91 19.24 -8.97
CA LEU A 97 -13.06 18.44 -8.07
C LEU A 97 -11.58 18.84 -8.16
N PHE A 98 -11.11 19.17 -9.37
CA PHE A 98 -9.71 19.50 -9.65
C PHE A 98 -9.47 20.99 -9.92
N SER A 99 -10.33 21.87 -9.41
CA SER A 99 -10.20 23.33 -9.60
C SER A 99 -8.88 23.92 -9.10
N TYR A 100 -8.15 23.19 -8.23
CA TYR A 100 -6.85 23.57 -7.68
C TYR A 100 -5.68 23.11 -8.55
N LEU A 101 -5.91 22.31 -9.61
CA LEU A 101 -4.87 21.80 -10.52
C LEU A 101 -4.93 22.50 -11.87
N ASN A 102 -3.75 22.79 -12.44
CA ASN A 102 -3.63 23.13 -13.85
C ASN A 102 -3.26 21.87 -14.64
N ALA A 103 -4.10 21.46 -15.59
CA ALA A 103 -3.90 20.27 -16.42
C ALA A 103 -2.60 20.29 -17.25
N ASP A 104 -2.06 21.48 -17.52
CA ASP A 104 -0.80 21.62 -18.28
C ASP A 104 0.43 21.31 -17.41
N ASN A 105 0.32 21.42 -16.10
CA ASN A 105 1.44 21.27 -15.16
C ASN A 105 1.49 19.89 -14.49
N ILE A 106 0.63 18.94 -14.88
CA ILE A 106 0.66 17.59 -14.33
C ILE A 106 1.60 16.67 -15.11
N THR A 107 2.08 15.65 -14.43
CA THR A 107 2.93 14.59 -14.98
C THR A 107 2.31 13.22 -14.72
N ALA A 108 2.93 12.18 -15.26
CA ALA A 108 2.53 10.79 -14.96
C ALA A 108 2.63 10.47 -13.46
N ASP A 109 3.50 11.16 -12.71
CA ASP A 109 3.65 10.99 -11.25
C ASP A 109 2.62 11.75 -10.41
N THR A 110 1.95 12.75 -11.00
CA THR A 110 0.93 13.51 -10.25
C THR A 110 -0.19 12.58 -9.82
N PRO A 111 -0.59 12.56 -8.52
CA PRO A 111 -1.58 11.62 -8.00
C PRO A 111 -3.01 12.03 -8.40
N VAL A 112 -3.28 11.97 -9.69
CA VAL A 112 -4.59 12.19 -10.30
C VAL A 112 -5.17 10.83 -10.69
N PRO A 113 -6.43 10.54 -10.34
CA PRO A 113 -7.11 9.33 -10.75
C PRO A 113 -7.18 9.19 -12.27
N PHE A 114 -7.06 7.97 -12.77
CA PHE A 114 -7.28 7.64 -14.17
C PHE A 114 -7.94 6.27 -14.32
N SER A 115 -8.67 6.05 -15.42
CA SER A 115 -9.37 4.79 -15.65
C SER A 115 -8.41 3.67 -16.05
N LEU A 116 -8.21 2.70 -15.15
CA LEU A 116 -7.43 1.49 -15.43
C LEU A 116 -8.07 0.66 -16.53
N GLN A 117 -9.40 0.62 -16.55
CA GLN A 117 -10.18 -0.07 -17.59
C GLN A 117 -9.84 0.49 -18.98
N ARG A 118 -9.83 1.81 -19.10
CA ARG A 118 -9.52 2.48 -20.36
C ARG A 118 -8.07 2.26 -20.78
N LEU A 119 -7.13 2.35 -19.84
CA LEU A 119 -5.73 2.01 -20.07
C LEU A 119 -5.58 0.57 -20.59
N PHE A 120 -6.20 -0.39 -19.90
CA PHE A 120 -6.15 -1.80 -20.28
C PHE A 120 -6.71 -2.02 -21.69
N LEU A 121 -7.89 -1.50 -21.98
CA LEU A 121 -8.54 -1.65 -23.29
C LEU A 121 -7.70 -1.03 -24.41
N TYR A 122 -7.11 0.15 -24.19
CA TYR A 122 -6.24 0.78 -25.17
C TYR A 122 -5.02 -0.09 -25.46
N LEU A 123 -4.31 -0.53 -24.41
CA LEU A 123 -3.13 -1.39 -24.55
C LEU A 123 -3.49 -2.73 -25.21
N TYR A 124 -4.59 -3.35 -24.79
CA TYR A 124 -5.06 -4.59 -25.39
C TYR A 124 -5.30 -4.43 -26.89
N ARG A 125 -6.01 -3.39 -27.29
CA ARG A 125 -6.27 -3.10 -28.69
C ARG A 125 -5.00 -2.85 -29.49
N SER A 126 -4.11 -2.01 -28.97
CA SER A 126 -2.87 -1.69 -29.68
C SER A 126 -2.00 -2.92 -29.94
N MET A 127 -2.11 -3.97 -29.09
CA MET A 127 -1.27 -5.16 -29.19
C MET A 127 -1.94 -6.36 -29.86
N PHE A 128 -3.26 -6.49 -29.68
CA PHE A 128 -4.00 -7.67 -30.14
C PHE A 128 -5.00 -7.39 -31.26
N ALA A 129 -5.31 -6.13 -31.52
CA ALA A 129 -6.24 -5.83 -32.61
C ALA A 129 -5.67 -6.25 -33.96
N THR A 130 -6.55 -6.79 -34.76
CA THR A 130 -6.25 -7.18 -36.14
C THR A 130 -6.84 -6.15 -37.10
N HIS A 131 -6.28 -6.06 -38.29
CA HIS A 131 -6.82 -5.26 -39.37
C HIS A 131 -6.96 -6.12 -40.63
N SER A 132 -7.98 -5.84 -41.42
CA SER A 132 -8.20 -6.49 -42.70
C SER A 132 -7.60 -5.63 -43.86
N CYS A 133 -7.17 -6.28 -44.93
CA CYS A 133 -6.86 -5.58 -46.17
C CYS A 133 -8.09 -5.61 -47.10
N THR A 134 -8.43 -4.46 -47.68
CA THR A 134 -9.36 -4.41 -48.80
C THR A 134 -8.75 -5.00 -50.06
N GLY A 135 -9.57 -5.31 -51.05
CA GLY A 135 -9.11 -5.79 -52.38
C GLY A 135 -8.13 -4.80 -53.10
N THR A 136 -8.09 -3.55 -52.67
CA THR A 136 -7.14 -2.50 -53.11
C THR A 136 -5.88 -2.44 -52.28
N GLY A 137 -5.67 -3.35 -51.32
CA GLY A 137 -4.50 -3.35 -50.42
C GLY A 137 -4.54 -2.31 -49.30
N GLN A 138 -5.62 -1.57 -49.16
CA GLN A 138 -5.77 -0.58 -48.09
C GLN A 138 -6.07 -1.29 -46.77
N LYS A 139 -5.25 -1.03 -45.76
CA LYS A 139 -5.43 -1.57 -44.41
C LYS A 139 -6.52 -0.79 -43.67
N ILE A 140 -7.57 -1.47 -43.35
CA ILE A 140 -8.60 -0.93 -42.46
C ILE A 140 -8.24 -1.31 -41.04
N CYS A 141 -7.75 -0.35 -40.26
CA CYS A 141 -7.41 -0.55 -38.86
C CYS A 141 -8.68 -0.56 -38.02
N ALA A 142 -8.84 -1.59 -37.23
CA ALA A 142 -9.93 -1.66 -36.26
C ALA A 142 -9.73 -0.74 -35.03
N ILE A 143 -8.62 0.03 -34.99
CA ILE A 143 -8.26 0.91 -33.86
C ILE A 143 -8.25 2.34 -34.37
N ASP A 144 -9.02 3.19 -33.72
CA ASP A 144 -8.89 4.63 -33.87
C ASP A 144 -7.66 5.13 -33.10
N LYS A 145 -6.85 5.96 -33.76
CA LYS A 145 -5.63 6.54 -33.19
C LYS A 145 -5.93 7.57 -32.10
N ASP A 146 -7.11 8.16 -32.10
CA ASP A 146 -7.44 9.33 -31.28
C ASP A 146 -8.15 9.01 -29.96
N PHE A 147 -8.24 7.74 -29.58
CA PHE A 147 -8.82 7.38 -28.28
C PHE A 147 -10.31 7.76 -28.15
N ASP A 148 -11.03 7.84 -29.25
CA ASP A 148 -12.44 8.16 -29.25
C ASP A 148 -13.28 6.98 -28.75
N GLU A 149 -14.14 7.25 -27.78
CA GLU A 149 -14.94 6.25 -27.09
C GLU A 149 -15.90 5.50 -28.01
N VAL A 150 -16.43 6.19 -29.02
CA VAL A 150 -17.37 5.63 -29.99
C VAL A 150 -16.68 4.61 -30.89
N ALA A 151 -15.53 4.96 -31.45
CA ALA A 151 -14.71 4.05 -32.26
C ALA A 151 -14.17 2.88 -31.42
N THR A 152 -13.92 3.12 -30.12
CA THR A 152 -13.48 2.09 -29.18
C THR A 152 -14.56 1.06 -28.94
N THR A 153 -15.80 1.45 -28.90
CA THR A 153 -16.95 0.55 -28.66
C THR A 153 -17.29 -0.23 -29.92
N GLU A 154 -17.21 0.39 -31.09
CA GLU A 154 -17.59 -0.21 -32.36
C GLU A 154 -16.63 -1.28 -32.86
N ALA A 155 -15.33 -1.13 -32.66
CA ALA A 155 -14.33 -2.08 -33.12
C ALA A 155 -14.26 -3.40 -32.35
N PHE A 156 -14.85 -3.47 -31.13
CA PHE A 156 -14.72 -4.61 -30.24
C PHE A 156 -16.05 -5.19 -29.80
N ALA A 157 -17.13 -4.55 -30.05
CA ALA A 157 -18.39 -4.89 -29.42
C ALA A 157 -19.41 -5.35 -30.44
N THR A 158 -19.07 -6.37 -31.22
CA THR A 158 -20.10 -7.16 -31.90
C THR A 158 -20.38 -8.42 -31.12
N LYS A 159 -21.65 -8.66 -30.78
CA LYS A 159 -22.14 -9.94 -30.32
C LYS A 159 -21.99 -10.98 -31.42
N GLU A 160 -22.09 -12.26 -31.10
CA GLU A 160 -22.04 -13.36 -32.07
C GLU A 160 -23.03 -13.19 -33.26
N ASP A 161 -24.13 -12.48 -33.05
CA ASP A 161 -25.16 -12.18 -34.05
C ASP A 161 -24.81 -10.95 -34.94
N GLY A 162 -23.66 -10.31 -34.71
CA GLY A 162 -23.24 -9.12 -35.45
C GLY A 162 -23.80 -7.81 -34.95
N SER A 163 -24.61 -7.80 -33.88
CA SER A 163 -25.14 -6.58 -33.26
C SER A 163 -24.12 -5.91 -32.38
N LYS A 164 -24.18 -4.55 -32.29
CA LYS A 164 -23.29 -3.76 -31.41
C LYS A 164 -23.57 -4.07 -29.94
N MET A 165 -22.52 -4.26 -29.11
CA MET A 165 -22.69 -4.30 -27.66
C MET A 165 -22.96 -2.89 -27.17
N THR A 166 -24.12 -2.70 -26.60
CA THR A 166 -24.49 -1.49 -25.86
C THR A 166 -24.22 -1.71 -24.38
N GLY A 167 -23.35 -0.94 -23.77
CA GLY A 167 -23.07 -0.99 -22.34
C GLY A 167 -21.60 -0.83 -21.99
N SER A 168 -21.31 -0.70 -20.70
CA SER A 168 -19.95 -0.60 -20.15
C SER A 168 -19.16 -1.87 -20.51
N ILE A 169 -18.06 -1.70 -21.24
CA ILE A 169 -17.18 -2.81 -21.58
C ILE A 169 -16.49 -3.29 -20.29
N ASN A 170 -16.78 -4.52 -19.87
CA ASN A 170 -16.09 -5.12 -18.75
C ASN A 170 -14.62 -5.45 -19.16
N PRO A 171 -13.59 -4.87 -18.52
CA PRO A 171 -12.20 -5.13 -18.86
C PRO A 171 -11.77 -6.57 -18.58
N PHE A 172 -12.56 -7.32 -17.78
CA PHE A 172 -12.31 -8.71 -17.45
C PHE A 172 -12.87 -9.68 -18.49
N VAL A 173 -13.74 -9.20 -19.37
CA VAL A 173 -14.31 -9.99 -20.48
C VAL A 173 -13.65 -9.51 -21.77
N LEU A 174 -12.76 -10.34 -22.32
CA LEU A 174 -12.14 -10.06 -23.60
C LEU A 174 -13.19 -10.11 -24.69
N PRO A 175 -13.22 -9.13 -25.62
CA PRO A 175 -14.11 -9.18 -26.75
C PRO A 175 -13.79 -10.39 -27.62
N GLN A 176 -14.79 -11.17 -27.97
CA GLN A 176 -14.65 -12.23 -28.95
C GLN A 176 -14.64 -11.59 -30.35
N TYR A 177 -13.58 -11.88 -31.10
CA TYR A 177 -13.51 -11.44 -32.50
C TYR A 177 -14.38 -12.36 -33.34
N LYS A 178 -15.27 -11.79 -34.13
CA LYS A 178 -15.87 -12.52 -35.25
C LYS A 178 -14.77 -12.80 -36.28
N GLU A 179 -14.59 -14.04 -36.68
CA GLU A 179 -13.83 -14.36 -37.89
C GLU A 179 -14.46 -13.60 -39.06
N GLN A 180 -13.82 -12.50 -39.44
CA GLN A 180 -14.19 -11.87 -40.71
C GLN A 180 -13.73 -12.78 -41.83
N GLN A 181 -14.65 -13.16 -42.67
CA GLN A 181 -14.44 -14.05 -43.83
C GLN A 181 -13.49 -13.49 -44.90
N GLN A 182 -12.64 -12.54 -44.58
CA GLN A 182 -11.69 -11.91 -45.52
C GLN A 182 -10.26 -12.42 -45.32
N SER A 183 -9.63 -12.70 -46.41
CA SER A 183 -8.53 -13.61 -46.63
C SER A 183 -7.16 -13.23 -46.04
N LYS A 184 -6.99 -12.11 -45.34
CA LYS A 184 -5.74 -11.75 -44.67
C LYS A 184 -6.00 -10.86 -43.46
N ILE A 185 -5.74 -11.38 -42.28
CA ILE A 185 -5.78 -10.66 -41.00
C ILE A 185 -4.33 -10.35 -40.58
N PHE A 186 -4.01 -9.10 -40.31
CA PHE A 186 -2.70 -8.69 -39.87
C PHE A 186 -2.74 -8.20 -38.42
N LEU A 187 -1.77 -8.60 -37.62
CA LEU A 187 -1.59 -8.06 -36.30
C LEU A 187 -1.22 -6.58 -36.38
N SER A 188 -1.75 -5.77 -35.47
CA SER A 188 -1.37 -4.37 -35.33
C SER A 188 0.14 -4.25 -35.08
N ALA A 189 0.80 -3.36 -35.79
CA ALA A 189 2.17 -2.95 -35.49
C ALA A 189 2.12 -2.06 -34.22
N ALA A 190 2.10 -2.67 -33.06
CA ALA A 190 2.11 -1.95 -31.80
C ALA A 190 3.43 -1.21 -31.61
N THR A 191 3.36 0.04 -31.14
CA THR A 191 4.53 0.83 -30.75
C THR A 191 5.14 0.35 -29.43
N MET A 192 4.39 -0.38 -28.62
CA MET A 192 4.80 -0.98 -27.34
C MET A 192 4.69 -2.50 -27.40
N ASN A 193 5.61 -3.21 -26.75
CA ASN A 193 5.59 -4.68 -26.69
C ASN A 193 5.30 -5.20 -25.26
N LEU A 194 4.11 -4.94 -24.78
CA LEU A 194 3.67 -5.26 -23.41
C LEU A 194 2.67 -6.44 -23.35
N ARG A 195 2.64 -7.31 -24.37
CA ARG A 195 1.64 -8.40 -24.45
C ARG A 195 1.65 -9.32 -23.21
N ARG A 196 2.84 -9.77 -22.82
CA ARG A 196 3.02 -10.65 -21.65
C ARG A 196 2.62 -9.95 -20.36
N GLN A 197 3.06 -8.71 -20.20
CA GLN A 197 2.79 -7.88 -19.03
C GLN A 197 1.31 -7.52 -18.91
N LEU A 198 0.65 -7.27 -20.05
CA LEU A 198 -0.78 -6.98 -20.07
C LEU A 198 -1.63 -8.18 -19.62
N LEU A 199 -1.26 -9.38 -20.02
CA LEU A 199 -1.92 -10.61 -19.54
C LEU A 199 -1.68 -10.83 -18.04
N ALA A 200 -0.50 -10.49 -17.53
CA ALA A 200 -0.22 -10.52 -16.09
C ALA A 200 -1.06 -9.49 -15.32
N LEU A 201 -1.23 -8.28 -15.87
CA LEU A 201 -2.13 -7.27 -15.30
C LEU A 201 -3.57 -7.77 -15.30
N GLN A 202 -4.03 -8.39 -16.38
CA GLN A 202 -5.37 -8.98 -16.46
C GLN A 202 -5.62 -10.01 -15.34
N ALA A 203 -4.65 -10.90 -15.11
CA ALA A 203 -4.74 -11.88 -14.04
C ALA A 203 -4.84 -11.21 -12.65
N LYS A 204 -4.05 -10.15 -12.39
CA LYS A 204 -4.15 -9.37 -11.14
C LYS A 204 -5.48 -8.65 -11.01
N MET A 205 -6.03 -8.11 -12.09
CA MET A 205 -7.35 -7.46 -12.08
C MET A 205 -8.50 -8.43 -11.81
N ALA A 206 -8.32 -9.71 -12.11
CA ALA A 206 -9.30 -10.77 -11.82
C ALA A 206 -9.20 -11.32 -10.40
N ASP A 207 -8.07 -11.10 -9.71
CA ASP A 207 -7.81 -11.63 -8.37
C ASP A 207 -8.33 -10.67 -7.28
N PRO A 208 -9.30 -11.08 -6.45
CA PRO A 208 -9.87 -10.23 -5.40
C PRO A 208 -8.85 -9.72 -4.37
N ARG A 209 -7.71 -10.41 -4.20
CA ARG A 209 -6.65 -10.02 -3.28
C ARG A 209 -5.98 -8.69 -3.66
N PHE A 210 -6.15 -8.22 -4.90
CA PHE A 210 -5.65 -6.93 -5.39
C PHE A 210 -6.73 -5.84 -5.46
N ASP A 211 -7.97 -6.13 -5.07
CA ASP A 211 -9.09 -5.19 -5.22
C ASP A 211 -8.87 -3.89 -4.44
N PHE A 212 -8.21 -3.93 -3.29
CA PHE A 212 -7.89 -2.73 -2.50
C PHE A 212 -6.94 -1.76 -3.21
N VAL A 213 -6.24 -2.22 -4.26
CA VAL A 213 -5.36 -1.42 -5.12
C VAL A 213 -6.01 -1.13 -6.47
N LEU A 214 -6.45 -2.17 -7.18
CA LEU A 214 -6.89 -2.09 -8.58
C LEU A 214 -8.36 -1.69 -8.71
N LYS A 215 -9.18 -2.01 -7.70
CA LYS A 215 -10.61 -1.66 -7.61
C LYS A 215 -10.92 -0.96 -6.28
N PRO A 216 -10.18 0.11 -5.91
CA PRO A 216 -10.34 0.76 -4.62
C PRO A 216 -11.72 1.38 -4.50
N GLU A 217 -12.54 0.85 -3.60
CA GLU A 217 -13.93 1.27 -3.42
C GLU A 217 -14.05 2.78 -3.16
N GLY A 218 -14.92 3.44 -3.93
CA GLY A 218 -15.09 4.89 -3.87
C GLY A 218 -13.99 5.71 -4.57
N PHE A 219 -12.90 5.08 -5.03
CA PHE A 219 -11.75 5.74 -5.65
C PHE A 219 -11.44 5.21 -7.06
N ILE A 220 -12.40 4.55 -7.69
CA ILE A 220 -12.28 4.04 -9.05
C ILE A 220 -12.90 5.06 -10.01
N PRO A 221 -12.12 5.61 -10.95
CA PRO A 221 -12.69 6.36 -12.06
C PRO A 221 -13.50 5.44 -12.96
N SER A 222 -14.65 5.92 -13.39
CA SER A 222 -15.44 5.26 -14.43
C SER A 222 -14.70 5.25 -15.77
N SER A 223 -15.19 4.48 -16.72
CA SER A 223 -14.60 4.39 -18.07
C SER A 223 -14.54 5.72 -18.79
N ASP A 224 -15.48 6.62 -18.53
CA ASP A 224 -15.54 7.98 -19.08
C ASP A 224 -14.71 9.01 -18.29
N GLY A 225 -14.04 8.59 -17.20
CA GLY A 225 -13.18 9.43 -16.38
C GLY A 225 -13.87 10.17 -15.24
N ASN A 226 -15.17 9.95 -14.99
CA ASN A 226 -15.84 10.55 -13.84
C ASN A 226 -15.40 9.90 -12.53
N ILE A 227 -15.19 10.71 -11.49
CA ILE A 227 -14.81 10.26 -10.14
C ILE A 227 -15.34 11.24 -9.10
N THR A 228 -15.57 10.73 -7.88
CA THR A 228 -16.04 11.54 -6.74
C THR A 228 -14.96 11.82 -5.70
N ASN A 229 -13.93 10.99 -5.62
CA ASN A 229 -12.88 11.08 -4.62
C ASN A 229 -11.49 11.17 -5.27
N ASP A 230 -10.70 12.09 -4.77
CA ASP A 230 -9.33 12.39 -5.22
C ASP A 230 -8.31 12.10 -4.11
N ILE A 231 -7.09 12.56 -4.30
CA ILE A 231 -6.01 12.45 -3.29
C ILE A 231 -6.34 13.19 -1.99
N HIS A 232 -7.10 14.31 -2.04
CA HIS A 232 -7.51 15.01 -0.84
C HIS A 232 -8.45 14.13 -0.01
N SER A 233 -9.44 13.50 -0.65
CA SER A 233 -10.35 12.55 -0.01
C SER A 233 -9.62 11.37 0.60
N LEU A 234 -8.60 10.85 -0.08
CA LEU A 234 -7.75 9.75 0.41
C LEU A 234 -6.96 10.15 1.66
N LEU A 235 -6.28 11.30 1.62
CA LEU A 235 -5.53 11.80 2.77
C LEU A 235 -6.43 12.12 3.97
N LYS A 236 -7.63 12.66 3.73
CA LYS A 236 -8.64 12.86 4.75
C LYS A 236 -9.10 11.55 5.38
N LEU A 237 -9.33 10.51 4.56
CA LEU A 237 -9.68 9.18 5.03
C LEU A 237 -8.57 8.60 5.94
N TRP A 238 -7.31 8.71 5.53
CA TRP A 238 -6.18 8.12 6.23
C TRP A 238 -5.76 8.88 7.50
N MET A 239 -5.84 10.22 7.50
CA MET A 239 -5.25 11.07 8.55
C MET A 239 -6.22 12.10 9.15
N GLY A 240 -7.45 12.19 8.65
CA GLY A 240 -8.31 13.35 8.93
C GLY A 240 -9.31 13.18 10.07
N GLU A 241 -9.66 11.96 10.47
CA GLU A 241 -10.82 11.74 11.34
C GLU A 241 -10.46 11.47 12.80
N LYS A 242 -9.42 10.69 13.04
CA LYS A 242 -8.97 10.33 14.39
C LYS A 242 -7.47 10.58 14.53
N THR A 243 -7.02 10.67 15.77
CA THR A 243 -5.59 10.85 16.11
C THR A 243 -4.74 9.65 15.70
N LEU A 244 -5.31 8.45 15.68
CA LEU A 244 -4.64 7.21 15.30
C LEU A 244 -5.35 6.55 14.11
N SER A 245 -4.58 6.18 13.11
CA SER A 245 -4.99 5.27 12.03
C SER A 245 -4.10 4.03 12.05
N VAL A 246 -4.71 2.87 12.12
CA VAL A 246 -4.04 1.56 12.05
C VAL A 246 -4.26 0.98 10.66
N PHE A 247 -3.17 0.76 9.95
CA PHE A 247 -3.16 0.05 8.67
C PHE A 247 -2.81 -1.40 8.93
N ASP A 248 -3.84 -2.21 9.10
CA ASP A 248 -3.71 -3.65 9.19
C ASP A 248 -3.50 -4.23 7.79
N VAL A 249 -2.25 -4.56 7.51
CA VAL A 249 -1.81 -5.12 6.22
C VAL A 249 -1.57 -6.63 6.29
N SER A 250 -2.05 -7.30 7.34
CA SER A 250 -1.90 -8.75 7.52
C SER A 250 -2.57 -9.56 6.40
N GLY A 251 -3.66 -9.02 5.81
CA GLY A 251 -4.33 -9.61 4.65
C GLY A 251 -3.73 -9.27 3.29
N VAL A 252 -2.61 -8.53 3.24
CA VAL A 252 -1.92 -8.20 1.98
C VAL A 252 -1.01 -9.35 1.58
N PRO A 253 -1.05 -9.82 0.32
CA PRO A 253 -0.14 -10.88 -0.15
C PRO A 253 1.32 -10.52 0.08
N SER A 254 2.11 -11.46 0.62
CA SER A 254 3.51 -11.24 0.98
C SER A 254 4.38 -10.72 -0.17
N GLY A 255 4.10 -11.17 -1.40
CA GLY A 255 4.85 -10.74 -2.59
C GLY A 255 4.73 -9.25 -2.94
N ILE A 256 3.71 -8.54 -2.43
CA ILE A 256 3.48 -7.11 -2.69
C ILE A 256 3.51 -6.26 -1.40
N LEU A 257 3.64 -6.89 -0.24
CA LEU A 257 3.57 -6.20 1.06
C LEU A 257 4.55 -5.03 1.16
N HIS A 258 5.80 -5.25 0.76
CA HIS A 258 6.86 -4.23 0.79
C HIS A 258 6.55 -3.04 -0.13
N ASP A 259 5.97 -3.31 -1.30
CA ASP A 259 5.56 -2.27 -2.24
C ASP A 259 4.40 -1.45 -1.68
N ILE A 260 3.38 -2.10 -1.13
CA ILE A 260 2.21 -1.44 -0.55
C ILE A 260 2.60 -0.56 0.64
N ILE A 261 3.42 -1.06 1.56
CA ILE A 261 3.94 -0.26 2.68
C ILE A 261 4.76 0.92 2.12
N GLY A 262 5.61 0.69 1.13
CA GLY A 262 6.39 1.75 0.49
C GLY A 262 5.52 2.86 -0.11
N ILE A 263 4.45 2.51 -0.81
CA ILE A 263 3.50 3.45 -1.41
C ILE A 263 2.75 4.24 -0.33
N LEU A 264 2.24 3.57 0.71
CA LEU A 264 1.58 4.23 1.84
C LEU A 264 2.51 5.27 2.47
N LEU A 265 3.72 4.88 2.82
CA LEU A 265 4.71 5.76 3.45
C LEU A 265 5.13 6.91 2.53
N ARG A 266 5.28 6.67 1.22
CA ARG A 266 5.63 7.71 0.25
C ARG A 266 4.51 8.75 0.12
N VAL A 267 3.26 8.33 -0.04
CA VAL A 267 2.13 9.27 -0.15
C VAL A 267 2.04 10.15 1.09
N MET A 268 2.23 9.59 2.28
CA MET A 268 2.26 10.35 3.52
C MET A 268 3.46 11.31 3.58
N TYR A 269 4.65 10.84 3.22
CA TYR A 269 5.84 11.66 3.17
C TYR A 269 5.68 12.84 2.19
N ASP A 270 5.24 12.58 0.97
CA ASP A 270 5.06 13.60 -0.06
C ASP A 270 4.01 14.63 0.37
N SER A 271 2.91 14.20 1.00
CA SER A 271 1.89 15.13 1.51
C SER A 271 2.46 16.10 2.55
N MET A 272 3.30 15.63 3.47
CA MET A 272 3.93 16.46 4.49
C MET A 272 5.06 17.31 3.93
N PHE A 273 5.81 16.80 2.96
CA PHE A 273 6.85 17.53 2.25
C PHE A 273 6.29 18.78 1.55
N TRP A 274 5.21 18.63 0.80
CA TRP A 274 4.55 19.74 0.11
C TRP A 274 3.83 20.68 1.08
N ALA A 275 3.30 20.16 2.20
CA ALA A 275 2.64 20.95 3.21
C ALA A 275 3.60 21.72 4.14
N ARG A 276 4.92 21.59 4.00
CA ARG A 276 5.92 22.11 4.98
C ARG A 276 5.75 23.57 5.38
N ASN A 277 5.31 24.42 4.46
CA ASN A 277 5.13 25.87 4.69
C ASN A 277 3.66 26.25 4.97
N LEU A 278 2.75 25.30 4.98
CA LEU A 278 1.33 25.53 5.21
C LEU A 278 1.02 25.50 6.71
N LYS A 279 -0.05 26.19 7.13
CA LYS A 279 -0.53 26.20 8.52
C LYS A 279 -0.89 24.81 9.05
N GLN A 280 -1.40 23.95 8.18
CA GLN A 280 -1.79 22.56 8.46
C GLN A 280 -0.63 21.55 8.29
N GLY A 281 0.54 22.00 7.89
CA GLY A 281 1.70 21.17 7.64
C GLY A 281 2.36 20.65 8.91
N GLY A 282 3.31 19.73 8.73
CA GLY A 282 3.93 18.97 9.81
C GLY A 282 4.70 19.77 10.85
N ARG A 283 5.17 20.98 10.51
CA ARG A 283 5.79 21.87 11.51
C ARG A 283 4.85 22.26 12.66
N LYS A 284 3.54 22.32 12.40
CA LYS A 284 2.52 22.65 13.42
C LYS A 284 1.70 21.44 13.84
N ARG A 285 1.57 20.43 12.96
CA ARG A 285 0.87 19.18 13.20
C ARG A 285 1.74 18.01 12.77
N PRO A 286 2.72 17.62 13.59
CA PRO A 286 3.64 16.54 13.26
C PRO A 286 2.89 15.21 13.08
N LEU A 287 3.46 14.36 12.22
CA LEU A 287 2.99 13.01 11.96
C LEU A 287 4.01 12.02 12.51
N LEU A 288 3.56 11.11 13.37
CA LEU A 288 4.34 9.95 13.81
C LEU A 288 3.90 8.71 13.03
N ILE A 289 4.87 8.05 12.44
CA ILE A 289 4.65 6.75 11.78
C ILE A 289 5.27 5.67 12.64
N VAL A 290 4.46 4.75 13.12
CA VAL A 290 4.87 3.59 13.91
C VAL A 290 4.91 2.38 12.97
N MET A 291 6.06 1.75 12.87
CA MET A 291 6.33 0.62 12.00
C MET A 291 6.60 -0.62 12.85
N GLU A 292 5.60 -1.51 12.92
CA GLU A 292 5.65 -2.76 13.68
C GLU A 292 6.39 -3.84 12.89
N GLU A 293 7.17 -4.67 13.60
CA GLU A 293 8.00 -5.74 13.03
C GLU A 293 8.77 -5.31 11.77
N ALA A 294 9.37 -4.13 11.87
CA ALA A 294 9.98 -3.42 10.76
C ALA A 294 11.07 -4.19 10.01
N HIS A 295 11.70 -5.18 10.65
CA HIS A 295 12.68 -6.06 10.01
C HIS A 295 12.11 -6.82 8.82
N ASN A 296 10.80 -7.08 8.81
CA ASN A 296 10.16 -7.80 7.69
C ASN A 296 10.16 -6.99 6.39
N TYR A 297 10.28 -5.66 6.41
CA TYR A 297 10.20 -4.83 5.20
C TYR A 297 11.25 -3.73 5.10
N LEU A 298 12.11 -3.55 6.12
CA LEU A 298 13.21 -2.59 6.13
C LEU A 298 14.60 -3.26 6.11
N GLY A 299 14.70 -4.45 5.56
CA GLY A 299 15.96 -5.20 5.50
C GLY A 299 17.05 -4.51 4.68
N SER A 300 18.32 -4.76 5.03
CA SER A 300 19.49 -4.22 4.36
C SER A 300 19.70 -4.76 2.94
N ASP A 301 19.35 -6.02 2.72
CA ASP A 301 19.51 -6.70 1.42
C ASP A 301 18.41 -6.36 0.43
N ASN A 302 17.32 -5.81 0.93
CA ASN A 302 16.19 -5.40 0.13
C ASN A 302 16.30 -3.93 -0.23
N ASN A 303 16.65 -3.64 -1.47
CA ASN A 303 16.48 -2.33 -2.08
C ASN A 303 14.97 -2.02 -2.23
N SER A 304 14.18 -2.48 -1.25
CA SER A 304 12.73 -2.39 -1.23
C SER A 304 12.29 -0.93 -1.26
N ARG A 305 11.11 -0.69 -1.79
CA ARG A 305 10.53 0.67 -1.82
C ARG A 305 10.33 1.20 -0.42
N ALA A 306 9.86 0.37 0.50
CA ALA A 306 9.68 0.74 1.89
C ALA A 306 11.01 1.24 2.50
N SER A 307 12.10 0.49 2.34
CA SER A 307 13.42 0.89 2.84
C SER A 307 13.90 2.21 2.25
N LYS A 308 13.71 2.44 0.93
CA LYS A 308 14.08 3.72 0.28
C LYS A 308 13.33 4.91 0.86
N VAL A 309 12.02 4.77 1.04
CA VAL A 309 11.18 5.84 1.60
C VAL A 309 11.54 6.10 3.06
N VAL A 310 11.73 5.03 3.87
CA VAL A 310 12.07 5.17 5.29
C VAL A 310 13.47 5.76 5.47
N ARG A 311 14.48 5.38 4.67
CA ARG A 311 15.79 6.04 4.69
C ARG A 311 15.68 7.55 4.47
N ARG A 312 14.85 7.97 3.52
CA ARG A 312 14.58 9.40 3.28
C ARG A 312 13.84 10.04 4.44
N LEU A 313 12.84 9.34 4.99
CA LEU A 313 12.04 9.80 6.12
C LEU A 313 12.92 10.05 7.36
N VAL A 314 13.78 9.10 7.75
CA VAL A 314 14.62 9.24 8.94
C VAL A 314 15.72 10.31 8.77
N LYS A 315 16.23 10.51 7.55
CA LYS A 315 17.23 11.56 7.25
C LYS A 315 16.65 12.97 7.20
N GLU A 316 15.47 13.14 6.67
CA GLU A 316 14.92 14.47 6.31
C GLU A 316 13.57 14.77 6.96
N GLY A 317 12.84 13.77 7.46
CA GLY A 317 11.46 13.89 7.92
C GLY A 317 11.26 14.96 8.98
N ARG A 318 12.23 15.15 9.87
CA ARG A 318 12.21 16.21 10.91
C ARG A 318 11.94 17.59 10.31
N LYS A 319 12.46 17.90 9.12
CA LYS A 319 12.25 19.18 8.43
C LYS A 319 10.79 19.39 8.02
N TYR A 320 10.08 18.30 7.81
CA TYR A 320 8.68 18.26 7.33
C TYR A 320 7.69 17.89 8.43
N GLY A 321 8.20 17.67 9.67
CA GLY A 321 7.39 17.26 10.81
C GLY A 321 6.91 15.83 10.75
N ILE A 322 7.70 14.95 10.13
CA ILE A 322 7.45 13.50 10.15
C ILE A 322 8.51 12.86 11.05
N SER A 323 8.04 11.98 11.93
CA SER A 323 8.88 11.15 12.78
C SER A 323 8.53 9.68 12.58
N ALA A 324 9.51 8.81 12.78
CA ALA A 324 9.35 7.37 12.72
C ALA A 324 9.61 6.74 14.09
N MET A 325 8.78 5.76 14.45
CA MET A 325 9.02 4.79 15.52
C MET A 325 9.18 3.43 14.88
N ILE A 326 10.38 2.87 14.96
CA ILE A 326 10.73 1.57 14.39
C ILE A 326 10.69 0.55 15.49
N VAL A 327 9.84 -0.45 15.35
CA VAL A 327 9.67 -1.53 16.33
C VAL A 327 10.12 -2.84 15.67
N SER A 328 11.00 -3.57 16.33
CA SER A 328 11.53 -4.83 15.80
C SER A 328 12.04 -5.73 16.91
N GLN A 329 11.88 -7.03 16.71
CA GLN A 329 12.50 -8.07 17.54
C GLN A 329 13.90 -8.46 17.03
N ARG A 330 14.25 -8.06 15.77
CA ARG A 330 15.49 -8.42 15.08
C ARG A 330 16.17 -7.18 14.48
N PRO A 331 16.76 -6.32 15.32
CA PRO A 331 17.42 -5.12 14.82
C PRO A 331 18.58 -5.41 13.85
N SER A 332 19.22 -6.58 13.91
CA SER A 332 20.29 -6.97 12.97
C SER A 332 19.81 -7.19 11.54
N GLU A 333 18.53 -7.39 11.32
CA GLU A 333 17.94 -7.56 9.98
C GLU A 333 17.51 -6.20 9.35
N ILE A 334 17.49 -5.12 10.13
CA ILE A 334 17.13 -3.78 9.63
C ILE A 334 18.37 -3.09 9.03
N ASP A 335 18.12 -2.28 8.00
CA ASP A 335 19.16 -1.43 7.38
C ASP A 335 19.89 -0.57 8.44
N PRO A 336 21.21 -0.71 8.60
CA PRO A 336 21.99 0.04 9.57
C PRO A 336 21.88 1.57 9.38
N THR A 337 21.69 2.03 8.14
CA THR A 337 21.52 3.46 7.85
C THR A 337 20.25 4.02 8.50
N ILE A 338 19.18 3.20 8.55
CA ILE A 338 17.93 3.60 9.20
C ILE A 338 18.12 3.67 10.70
N LEU A 339 18.72 2.64 11.30
CA LEU A 339 18.93 2.56 12.75
C LEU A 339 19.85 3.65 13.26
N SER A 340 20.92 3.98 12.54
CA SER A 340 21.89 5.03 12.93
C SER A 340 21.27 6.45 12.96
N GLN A 341 20.12 6.66 12.34
CA GLN A 341 19.40 7.93 12.36
C GLN A 341 18.36 8.00 13.47
N CYS A 342 18.18 6.95 14.28
CA CYS A 342 17.29 6.96 15.42
C CYS A 342 17.93 7.74 16.58
N GLY A 343 17.35 8.89 16.93
CA GLY A 343 17.84 9.74 18.04
C GLY A 343 17.62 9.14 19.43
N THR A 344 16.73 8.15 19.56
CA THR A 344 16.44 7.46 20.83
C THR A 344 16.26 5.98 20.59
N THR A 345 16.87 5.17 21.43
CA THR A 345 16.75 3.71 21.42
C THR A 345 16.17 3.23 22.76
N ILE A 346 15.13 2.41 22.70
CA ILE A 346 14.53 1.72 23.84
C ILE A 346 14.76 0.22 23.61
N ALA A 347 15.76 -0.34 24.27
CA ALA A 347 16.10 -1.75 24.15
C ALA A 347 15.55 -2.57 25.32
N LEU A 348 14.74 -3.57 25.03
CA LEU A 348 14.30 -4.59 25.98
C LEU A 348 15.32 -5.74 25.99
N ARG A 349 14.96 -6.86 26.64
CA ARG A 349 15.82 -8.03 26.69
C ARG A 349 16.18 -8.54 25.30
N LEU A 350 17.46 -8.57 24.99
CA LEU A 350 18.02 -9.13 23.72
C LEU A 350 19.08 -10.19 24.06
N THR A 351 18.84 -11.43 23.65
CA THR A 351 19.74 -12.57 23.90
C THR A 351 20.71 -12.82 22.74
N ASN A 352 20.29 -12.49 21.50
CA ASN A 352 21.11 -12.69 20.32
C ASN A 352 22.31 -11.72 20.30
N SER A 353 23.52 -12.22 20.03
CA SER A 353 24.74 -11.42 20.01
C SER A 353 24.80 -10.41 18.86
N ASN A 354 24.28 -10.80 17.66
CA ASN A 354 24.27 -9.92 16.50
C ASN A 354 23.35 -8.72 16.74
N ASP A 355 22.15 -8.96 17.27
CA ASP A 355 21.20 -7.89 17.61
C ASP A 355 21.78 -6.94 18.63
N ARG A 356 22.46 -7.44 19.68
CA ARG A 356 23.15 -6.61 20.65
C ARG A 356 24.28 -5.80 20.02
N GLY A 357 25.05 -6.39 19.10
CA GLY A 357 26.10 -5.71 18.36
C GLY A 357 25.60 -4.49 17.59
N ILE A 358 24.47 -4.62 16.92
CA ILE A 358 23.84 -3.50 16.20
C ILE A 358 23.42 -2.40 17.19
N ILE A 359 22.77 -2.76 18.31
CA ILE A 359 22.39 -1.79 19.33
C ILE A 359 23.64 -1.12 19.93
N ALA A 360 24.72 -1.87 20.17
CA ALA A 360 25.98 -1.30 20.65
C ALA A 360 26.54 -0.23 19.70
N ASN A 361 26.48 -0.47 18.40
CA ASN A 361 26.95 0.46 17.37
C ASN A 361 26.09 1.73 17.24
N THR A 362 24.83 1.70 17.73
CA THR A 362 23.96 2.89 17.76
C THR A 362 24.12 3.72 19.03
N ILE A 363 24.79 3.19 20.03
CA ILE A 363 25.04 3.82 21.33
C ILE A 363 26.52 4.26 21.38
N SER A 364 26.80 5.40 21.98
CA SER A 364 28.19 5.88 22.11
C SER A 364 29.07 4.89 22.87
N ASP A 365 30.35 4.77 22.49
CA ASP A 365 31.34 3.82 23.02
C ASP A 365 31.41 3.77 24.55
N ASN A 366 31.22 4.90 25.22
CA ASN A 366 31.23 5.02 26.68
C ASN A 366 30.09 4.27 27.39
N LEU A 367 29.11 3.76 26.65
CA LEU A 367 27.92 3.09 27.16
C LEU A 367 27.87 1.59 26.83
N SER A 368 28.92 1.02 26.30
CA SER A 368 29.03 -0.39 25.93
C SER A 368 28.68 -1.35 27.08
N ASN A 369 28.98 -0.97 28.32
CA ASN A 369 28.64 -1.76 29.51
C ASN A 369 27.11 -1.92 29.69
N LEU A 370 26.30 -0.98 29.24
CA LEU A 370 24.84 -1.11 29.33
C LEU A 370 24.29 -2.15 28.36
N VAL A 371 24.93 -2.29 27.19
CA VAL A 371 24.53 -3.32 26.20
C VAL A 371 24.75 -4.73 26.76
N ASN A 372 25.78 -4.93 27.58
CA ASN A 372 26.06 -6.23 28.22
C ASN A 372 24.97 -6.62 29.22
N MET A 373 24.14 -5.67 29.66
CA MET A 373 23.01 -5.96 30.55
C MET A 373 21.76 -6.44 29.82
N LEU A 374 21.65 -6.23 28.50
CA LEU A 374 20.44 -6.57 27.73
C LEU A 374 19.99 -8.03 27.87
N PRO A 375 20.88 -9.04 27.90
CA PRO A 375 20.45 -10.45 28.05
C PRO A 375 19.82 -10.78 29.41
N ILE A 376 20.19 -10.05 30.47
CA ILE A 376 19.77 -10.33 31.86
C ILE A 376 18.60 -9.46 32.32
N LEU A 377 18.08 -8.60 31.45
CA LEU A 377 16.88 -7.79 31.75
C LEU A 377 15.68 -8.70 32.00
N LYS A 378 14.87 -8.34 32.99
CA LYS A 378 13.58 -8.99 33.26
C LYS A 378 12.54 -8.57 32.22
N THR A 379 11.46 -9.34 32.11
CA THR A 379 10.32 -8.95 31.29
C THR A 379 9.80 -7.57 31.68
N GLY A 380 9.63 -6.68 30.71
CA GLY A 380 9.22 -5.29 30.93
C GLY A 380 10.36 -4.33 31.36
N GLU A 381 11.56 -4.81 31.65
CA GLU A 381 12.72 -3.94 31.82
C GLU A 381 13.31 -3.51 30.50
N SER A 382 13.76 -2.26 30.45
CA SER A 382 14.36 -1.66 29.27
C SER A 382 15.56 -0.80 29.62
N ILE A 383 16.44 -0.61 28.64
CA ILE A 383 17.49 0.40 28.66
C ILE A 383 17.08 1.47 27.64
N ILE A 384 17.05 2.72 28.09
CA ILE A 384 16.67 3.88 27.27
C ILE A 384 17.91 4.77 27.13
N VAL A 385 18.25 5.08 25.87
CA VAL A 385 19.39 5.94 25.52
C VAL A 385 19.01 6.90 24.41
N GLY A 386 19.65 8.04 24.35
CA GLY A 386 19.50 9.02 23.28
C GLY A 386 18.78 10.30 23.71
N GLU A 387 18.27 11.06 22.74
CA GLU A 387 17.79 12.43 22.94
C GLU A 387 16.58 12.56 23.88
N ALA A 388 15.78 11.49 24.02
CA ALA A 388 14.58 11.51 24.88
C ALA A 388 14.91 11.48 26.39
N VAL A 389 16.13 11.17 26.77
CA VAL A 389 16.56 11.07 28.16
C VAL A 389 17.83 11.86 28.40
N ARG A 390 17.95 12.53 29.58
CA ARG A 390 19.14 13.32 29.90
C ARG A 390 20.40 12.48 30.12
N MET A 391 20.23 11.25 30.55
CA MET A 391 21.26 10.24 30.71
C MET A 391 20.69 8.84 30.41
N PRO A 392 21.51 7.91 29.98
CA PRO A 392 21.12 6.53 29.84
C PRO A 392 20.51 5.99 31.13
N MET A 393 19.37 5.33 31.01
CA MET A 393 18.65 4.84 32.18
C MET A 393 18.08 3.44 31.94
N ARG A 394 18.02 2.67 33.05
CA ARG A 394 17.22 1.45 33.12
C ARG A 394 15.84 1.81 33.64
N ALA A 395 14.82 1.35 32.93
CA ALA A 395 13.44 1.64 33.27
C ALA A 395 12.59 0.39 33.24
N ILE A 396 11.50 0.37 33.99
CA ILE A 396 10.46 -0.67 33.91
C ILE A 396 9.31 -0.07 33.12
N ILE A 397 8.97 -0.71 32.00
CA ILE A 397 7.81 -0.33 31.22
C ILE A 397 6.55 -0.86 31.87
N THR A 398 5.65 0.03 32.22
CA THR A 398 4.36 -0.34 32.83
C THR A 398 3.56 -1.20 31.84
N PHE A 399 3.12 -2.36 32.31
CA PHE A 399 2.31 -3.26 31.50
C PHE A 399 0.93 -2.63 31.27
N PRO A 400 0.44 -2.51 30.03
CA PRO A 400 -0.86 -1.91 29.78
C PRO A 400 -2.00 -2.78 30.32
N ASP A 401 -3.13 -2.16 30.66
CA ASP A 401 -4.37 -2.85 31.04
C ASP A 401 -4.77 -3.89 30.00
N LYS A 402 -5.44 -4.97 30.40
CA LYS A 402 -5.85 -6.06 29.50
C LYS A 402 -6.52 -5.58 28.22
N LYS A 403 -7.42 -4.59 28.31
CA LYS A 403 -8.14 -4.00 27.16
C LYS A 403 -7.28 -3.23 26.18
N ASN A 404 -6.05 -2.86 26.58
CA ASN A 404 -5.10 -2.06 25.82
C ASN A 404 -3.88 -2.89 25.36
N ARG A 405 -3.95 -4.22 25.47
CA ARG A 405 -2.87 -5.12 25.02
C ARG A 405 -3.10 -5.53 23.57
N PRO A 406 -2.03 -5.68 22.79
CA PRO A 406 -2.11 -6.36 21.50
C PRO A 406 -2.70 -7.76 21.67
N ASP A 407 -3.47 -8.20 20.70
CA ASP A 407 -4.05 -9.53 20.68
C ASP A 407 -3.23 -10.38 19.69
N SER A 408 -2.29 -11.14 20.23
CA SER A 408 -1.46 -12.03 19.42
C SER A 408 -2.23 -13.24 18.88
N ASN A 409 -3.51 -13.42 19.33
CA ASN A 409 -4.31 -14.59 18.97
C ASN A 409 -3.57 -15.92 19.16
N ASP A 410 -2.67 -15.97 20.16
CA ASP A 410 -1.91 -17.20 20.43
C ASP A 410 -2.85 -18.35 20.75
N PRO A 411 -2.70 -19.51 20.09
CA PRO A 411 -3.53 -20.66 20.38
C PRO A 411 -3.28 -21.13 21.83
N ILE A 412 -4.36 -21.42 22.56
CA ILE A 412 -4.29 -22.02 23.89
C ILE A 412 -3.94 -23.50 23.71
N VAL A 413 -2.66 -23.83 23.71
CA VAL A 413 -2.16 -25.19 23.46
C VAL A 413 -2.34 -26.10 24.69
N ALA A 414 -2.08 -25.56 25.89
CA ALA A 414 -2.22 -26.31 27.14
C ALA A 414 -3.55 -25.99 27.84
N SER A 415 -4.05 -26.95 28.65
CA SER A 415 -5.23 -26.70 29.47
C SER A 415 -4.93 -25.56 30.45
N ASP A 416 -5.79 -24.55 30.47
CA ASP A 416 -5.87 -23.62 31.57
C ASP A 416 -6.39 -24.38 32.83
N GLU A 417 -6.45 -23.71 34.00
CA GLU A 417 -7.01 -24.28 35.24
C GLU A 417 -8.44 -24.80 35.08
N LYS A 418 -9.11 -24.54 33.95
CA LYS A 418 -10.46 -25.00 33.59
C LYS A 418 -10.47 -26.17 32.61
N GLY A 419 -9.32 -26.74 32.25
CA GLY A 419 -9.21 -27.90 31.38
C GLY A 419 -9.53 -27.69 29.91
N LYS A 420 -9.46 -26.43 29.41
CA LYS A 420 -9.80 -26.08 28.05
C LYS A 420 -8.57 -25.67 27.23
N GLY A 421 -7.66 -26.58 26.98
CA GLY A 421 -6.59 -26.38 26.00
C GLY A 421 -6.99 -26.95 24.64
N ALA A 422 -6.54 -26.33 23.55
CA ALA A 422 -6.86 -26.77 22.19
C ALA A 422 -6.46 -28.23 21.92
N TRP A 423 -5.36 -28.70 22.49
CA TRP A 423 -4.88 -30.08 22.30
C TRP A 423 -5.53 -31.10 23.25
N ASN A 424 -6.32 -30.65 24.25
CA ASN A 424 -7.04 -31.52 25.19
C ASN A 424 -8.50 -31.75 24.77
N ASN A 425 -8.94 -31.18 23.67
CA ASN A 425 -10.29 -31.40 23.15
C ASN A 425 -10.22 -32.51 22.10
N ASN A 426 -11.07 -33.54 22.24
CA ASN A 426 -11.34 -34.52 21.20
C ASN A 426 -12.16 -33.82 20.08
N LEU A 427 -11.50 -33.00 19.28
CA LEU A 427 -12.11 -32.38 18.12
C LEU A 427 -11.61 -33.16 16.89
N ASP A 428 -12.40 -34.11 16.44
CA ASP A 428 -12.25 -34.63 15.09
C ASP A 428 -12.68 -33.53 14.12
N ILE A 429 -11.79 -33.11 13.24
CA ILE A 429 -12.12 -32.12 12.20
C ILE A 429 -13.06 -32.78 11.21
N THR A 430 -14.25 -32.23 11.07
CA THR A 430 -15.28 -32.73 10.14
C THR A 430 -15.03 -32.27 8.71
N ASP A 431 -15.61 -32.96 7.72
CA ASP A 431 -15.53 -32.54 6.32
C ASP A 431 -16.11 -31.14 6.09
N ASP A 432 -17.15 -30.75 6.85
CA ASP A 432 -17.74 -29.41 6.79
C ASP A 432 -16.76 -28.34 7.27
N GLU A 433 -15.94 -28.64 8.28
CA GLU A 433 -14.91 -27.71 8.76
C GLU A 433 -13.78 -27.53 7.74
N PHE A 434 -13.36 -28.59 7.04
CA PHE A 434 -12.44 -28.48 5.93
C PHE A 434 -13.03 -27.66 4.77
N GLN A 435 -14.31 -27.85 4.45
CA GLN A 435 -14.99 -27.04 3.43
C GLN A 435 -15.04 -25.54 3.84
N ASN A 436 -15.24 -25.25 5.14
CA ASN A 436 -15.22 -23.88 5.64
C ASN A 436 -13.82 -23.25 5.53
N ILE A 437 -12.75 -24.04 5.74
CA ILE A 437 -11.36 -23.56 5.47
C ILE A 437 -11.21 -23.16 4.02
N ILE A 438 -11.68 -24.01 3.09
CA ILE A 438 -11.57 -23.73 1.64
C ILE A 438 -12.40 -22.50 1.24
N LYS A 439 -13.59 -22.30 1.86
CA LYS A 439 -14.41 -21.10 1.60
C LYS A 439 -13.78 -19.82 2.12
N ALA A 440 -12.96 -19.91 3.19
CA ALA A 440 -12.25 -18.80 3.76
C ALA A 440 -10.94 -18.47 3.03
N TRP A 441 -10.44 -19.44 2.26
CA TRP A 441 -9.22 -19.30 1.46
C TRP A 441 -9.52 -18.54 0.16
#